data_8f4cf8cdfa78ac8327a5b87117695ceb
#
_entry.id   8f4cf8cdfa78ac8327a5b87117695ceb
#
_cell.length_a   1.000
_cell.length_b   1.000
_cell.length_c   1.000
_cell.angle_alpha   90.00
_cell.angle_beta   90.00
_cell.angle_gamma   90.00
#
_symmetry.space_group_name_H-M   'P 1'
#
loop_
_entity.id
_entity.type
_entity.pdbx_description
1 polymer ?
#
loop_
_entity_poly.entity_id
_entity_poly.type
_entity_poly.pdbx_seq_one_letter_code
_entity_poly.pdbx_strand_id
1 'polypeptide(L)'
;DIYSLALAKDYLLQEDTLLLESDIIFDDSVLRAIVDDPRETLALVDKYESWMDGTCIKIGEDDSIGAFIPGKNFNFNDIEHYYKTVNIYKFSKHFSETRYVPFLDAYSMALGNNEYYEQVLRVIAMLDDPEIKAKKLNGQRWYEIDDIQDLDIAESMFADDDLRLDKLQSRYGGYWRYPSMLDFCYLVNPYFPPRKLIDEMRASFERLLTQYPSGMCVNSLLAARNFDVHQEHIIVGNGAAELIKYLVERHEGKLGCIR
;
A
#
# COMPACT_ATOMS: atom_id res chain seq x y z
N ASP A 1 -10.47 -15.50 -8.01
CA ASP A 1 -10.62 -16.62 -7.08
C ASP A 1 -10.27 -17.97 -7.74
N ILE A 2 -10.19 -19.04 -6.95
CA ILE A 2 -9.88 -20.40 -7.45
C ILE A 2 -10.91 -20.88 -8.47
N TYR A 3 -12.19 -20.54 -8.27
CA TYR A 3 -13.27 -20.99 -9.17
C TYR A 3 -13.10 -20.43 -10.59
N SER A 4 -12.87 -19.12 -10.70
CA SER A 4 -12.68 -18.48 -12.01
C SER A 4 -11.49 -19.08 -12.75
N LEU A 5 -10.40 -19.35 -12.03
CA LEU A 5 -9.19 -19.90 -12.65
C LEU A 5 -9.35 -21.40 -12.99
N ALA A 6 -10.11 -22.17 -12.20
CA ALA A 6 -10.45 -23.55 -12.52
C ALA A 6 -11.30 -23.67 -13.80
N LEU A 7 -12.17 -22.68 -14.09
CA LEU A 7 -12.90 -22.60 -15.35
C LEU A 7 -12.00 -22.29 -16.56
N ALA A 8 -10.92 -21.54 -16.32
CA ALA A 8 -9.96 -21.14 -17.36
C ALA A 8 -8.77 -22.11 -17.50
N LYS A 9 -8.71 -23.20 -16.72
CA LYS A 9 -7.53 -24.08 -16.65
C LYS A 9 -7.10 -24.69 -17.99
N ASP A 10 -8.04 -24.91 -18.90
CA ASP A 10 -7.75 -25.49 -20.20
C ASP A 10 -6.84 -24.57 -21.04
N TYR A 11 -6.92 -23.24 -20.85
CA TYR A 11 -6.04 -22.28 -21.49
C TYR A 11 -4.62 -22.38 -20.93
N LEU A 12 -4.46 -22.60 -19.62
CA LEU A 12 -3.16 -22.79 -18.97
C LEU A 12 -2.42 -24.03 -19.48
N LEU A 13 -3.15 -25.03 -19.99
CA LEU A 13 -2.60 -26.28 -20.51
C LEU A 13 -2.26 -26.25 -22.01
N GLN A 14 -2.65 -25.17 -22.71
CA GLN A 14 -2.43 -25.08 -24.17
C GLN A 14 -1.06 -24.51 -24.51
N GLU A 15 -0.65 -23.43 -23.84
CA GLU A 15 0.57 -22.70 -24.12
C GLU A 15 1.04 -21.88 -22.90
N ASP A 16 2.19 -21.24 -23.01
CA ASP A 16 2.66 -20.30 -21.99
C ASP A 16 1.65 -19.18 -21.81
N THR A 17 1.37 -18.83 -20.57
CA THR A 17 0.24 -17.95 -20.24
C THR A 17 0.69 -16.78 -19.36
N LEU A 18 0.14 -15.58 -19.62
CA LEU A 18 0.15 -14.49 -18.68
C LEU A 18 -1.20 -14.47 -17.95
N LEU A 19 -1.15 -14.57 -16.64
CA LEU A 19 -2.31 -14.39 -15.76
C LEU A 19 -2.25 -13.00 -15.16
N LEU A 20 -3.32 -12.19 -15.38
CA LEU A 20 -3.46 -10.85 -14.85
C LEU A 20 -4.81 -10.72 -14.13
N GLU A 21 -4.83 -10.05 -13.00
CA GLU A 21 -6.08 -9.61 -12.39
C GLU A 21 -6.64 -8.39 -13.13
N SER A 22 -7.96 -8.18 -13.03
CA SER A 22 -8.67 -7.17 -13.83
C SER A 22 -8.76 -5.80 -13.16
N ASP A 23 -8.35 -5.69 -11.92
CA ASP A 23 -8.40 -4.53 -11.03
C ASP A 23 -7.04 -3.81 -10.87
N ILE A 24 -6.10 -4.13 -11.74
CA ILE A 24 -4.78 -3.49 -11.78
C ILE A 24 -4.64 -2.55 -12.96
N ILE A 25 -4.06 -1.37 -12.73
CA ILE A 25 -3.63 -0.43 -13.75
C ILE A 25 -2.11 -0.31 -13.73
N PHE A 26 -1.49 -0.24 -14.89
CA PHE A 26 -0.02 -0.21 -14.99
C PHE A 26 0.46 0.40 -16.32
N ASP A 27 1.71 0.84 -16.33
CA ASP A 27 2.41 1.26 -17.56
C ASP A 27 2.87 0.05 -18.38
N ASP A 28 3.01 0.20 -19.70
CA ASP A 28 3.55 -0.83 -20.61
C ASP A 28 4.87 -1.43 -20.15
N SER A 29 5.69 -0.66 -19.42
CA SER A 29 6.95 -1.11 -18.87
C SER A 29 6.83 -2.25 -17.86
N VAL A 30 5.68 -2.37 -17.20
CA VAL A 30 5.36 -3.46 -16.27
C VAL A 30 5.21 -4.78 -17.02
N LEU A 31 4.42 -4.79 -18.12
CA LEU A 31 4.28 -5.99 -18.95
C LEU A 31 5.61 -6.38 -19.60
N ARG A 32 6.36 -5.40 -20.11
CA ARG A 32 7.68 -5.67 -20.70
C ARG A 32 8.63 -6.30 -19.69
N ALA A 33 8.60 -5.87 -18.43
CA ALA A 33 9.45 -6.42 -17.38
C ALA A 33 9.26 -7.93 -17.19
N ILE A 34 8.07 -8.47 -17.38
CA ILE A 34 7.80 -9.90 -17.21
C ILE A 34 7.87 -10.67 -18.54
N VAL A 35 7.41 -10.07 -19.64
CA VAL A 35 7.40 -10.72 -20.97
C VAL A 35 8.82 -10.91 -21.51
N ASP A 36 9.66 -9.88 -21.40
CA ASP A 36 11.03 -9.89 -21.92
C ASP A 36 12.01 -10.66 -21.02
N ASP A 37 11.59 -11.07 -19.83
CA ASP A 37 12.43 -11.88 -18.94
C ASP A 37 12.54 -13.31 -19.49
N PRO A 38 13.76 -13.86 -19.66
CA PRO A 38 13.96 -15.17 -20.28
C PRO A 38 13.53 -16.34 -19.40
N ARG A 39 13.27 -16.13 -18.13
CA ARG A 39 12.79 -17.17 -17.22
C ARG A 39 11.35 -17.56 -17.57
N GLU A 40 11.03 -18.82 -17.46
CA GLU A 40 9.79 -19.40 -17.97
C GLU A 40 8.58 -19.14 -17.05
N THR A 41 8.82 -19.19 -15.72
CA THR A 41 7.73 -19.07 -14.73
C THR A 41 8.06 -18.01 -13.69
N LEU A 42 7.24 -16.96 -13.63
CA LEU A 42 7.50 -15.76 -12.86
C LEU A 42 6.24 -15.25 -12.14
N ALA A 43 6.44 -14.76 -10.93
CA ALA A 43 5.52 -13.86 -10.25
C ALA A 43 6.10 -12.43 -10.28
N LEU A 44 5.38 -11.47 -10.80
CA LEU A 44 5.77 -10.08 -10.77
C LEU A 44 5.52 -9.51 -9.37
N VAL A 45 6.50 -8.82 -8.82
CA VAL A 45 6.46 -8.34 -7.44
C VAL A 45 7.05 -6.95 -7.31
N ASP A 46 6.56 -6.20 -6.34
CA ASP A 46 7.12 -4.91 -5.98
C ASP A 46 7.45 -4.85 -4.50
N LYS A 47 8.34 -3.94 -4.11
CA LYS A 47 8.68 -3.73 -2.71
C LYS A 47 7.42 -3.33 -1.94
N TYR A 48 7.13 -4.01 -0.82
CA TYR A 48 5.94 -3.70 -0.03
C TYR A 48 5.94 -2.25 0.46
N GLU A 49 4.82 -1.60 0.29
CA GLU A 49 4.50 -0.30 0.85
C GLU A 49 3.22 -0.37 1.70
N SER A 50 3.07 0.54 2.65
CA SER A 50 1.99 0.49 3.66
C SER A 50 0.56 0.67 3.13
N TRP A 51 0.42 1.09 1.88
CA TRP A 51 -0.87 1.20 1.20
C TRP A 51 -1.30 -0.10 0.50
N MET A 52 -0.36 -1.02 0.30
CA MET A 52 -0.60 -2.28 -0.40
C MET A 52 -1.30 -3.28 0.51
N ASP A 53 -2.35 -3.92 0.01
CA ASP A 53 -3.09 -4.98 0.69
C ASP A 53 -2.88 -6.33 -0.01
N GLY A 54 -3.39 -7.40 0.57
CA GLY A 54 -3.39 -8.75 -0.01
C GLY A 54 -2.14 -9.57 0.27
N THR A 55 -1.74 -10.38 -0.71
CA THR A 55 -0.68 -11.38 -0.57
C THR A 55 0.71 -10.79 -0.70
N CYS A 56 1.53 -11.00 0.31
CA CYS A 56 2.96 -10.67 0.28
C CYS A 56 3.81 -11.91 0.11
N ILE A 57 5.06 -11.73 -0.31
CA ILE A 57 6.05 -12.80 -0.41
C ILE A 57 7.36 -12.42 0.28
N LYS A 58 8.10 -13.42 0.70
CA LYS A 58 9.54 -13.31 1.03
C LYS A 58 10.36 -13.90 -0.11
N ILE A 59 11.39 -13.17 -0.52
CA ILE A 59 12.25 -13.55 -1.63
C ILE A 59 13.62 -13.94 -1.06
N GLY A 60 14.12 -15.07 -1.49
CA GLY A 60 15.47 -15.56 -1.19
C GLY A 60 16.54 -14.95 -2.11
N GLU A 61 17.74 -15.46 -1.96
CA GLU A 61 18.85 -15.19 -2.90
C GLU A 61 18.46 -15.49 -4.32
N ASP A 62 18.82 -15.65 -5.31
CA ASP A 62 18.46 -16.13 -6.66
C ASP A 62 16.98 -15.88 -7.09
N ASP A 63 16.29 -14.90 -6.48
CA ASP A 63 14.88 -14.59 -6.70
C ASP A 63 13.89 -15.75 -6.42
N SER A 64 14.29 -16.73 -5.64
CA SER A 64 13.39 -17.79 -5.19
C SER A 64 12.30 -17.24 -4.28
N ILE A 65 11.07 -17.73 -4.42
CA ILE A 65 9.97 -17.37 -3.54
C ILE A 65 9.99 -18.28 -2.33
N GLY A 66 10.45 -17.76 -1.19
CA GLY A 66 10.55 -18.53 0.04
C GLY A 66 9.21 -18.79 0.73
N ALA A 67 8.25 -17.85 0.60
CA ALA A 67 6.91 -18.01 1.15
C ALA A 67 5.92 -17.01 0.53
N PHE A 68 4.68 -17.45 0.34
CA PHE A 68 3.52 -16.60 0.17
C PHE A 68 2.87 -16.35 1.53
N ILE A 69 2.66 -15.09 1.90
CA ILE A 69 2.18 -14.67 3.22
C ILE A 69 0.83 -14.00 3.06
N PRO A 70 -0.27 -14.69 3.38
CA PRO A 70 -1.60 -14.07 3.36
C PRO A 70 -1.70 -12.99 4.45
N GLY A 71 -2.58 -12.01 4.27
CA GLY A 71 -2.75 -10.86 5.17
C GLY A 71 -2.92 -11.24 6.64
N LYS A 72 -3.64 -12.32 6.95
CA LYS A 72 -3.80 -12.83 8.33
C LYS A 72 -2.50 -13.26 9.02
N ASN A 73 -1.44 -13.54 8.26
CA ASN A 73 -0.12 -13.95 8.76
C ASN A 73 0.92 -12.84 8.60
N PHE A 74 0.49 -11.64 8.19
CA PHE A 74 1.37 -10.50 8.01
C PHE A 74 1.95 -10.03 9.35
N ASN A 75 3.27 -9.86 9.40
CA ASN A 75 3.98 -9.38 10.58
C ASN A 75 4.66 -8.05 10.27
N PHE A 76 4.17 -6.97 10.84
CA PHE A 76 4.71 -5.62 10.63
C PHE A 76 6.18 -5.45 11.03
N ASN A 77 6.73 -6.33 11.88
CA ASN A 77 8.15 -6.30 12.23
C ASN A 77 9.06 -6.78 11.08
N ASP A 78 8.51 -7.51 10.12
CA ASP A 78 9.21 -8.09 8.97
C ASP A 78 9.00 -7.27 7.68
N ILE A 79 8.34 -6.11 7.75
CA ILE A 79 7.89 -5.31 6.60
C ILE A 79 9.02 -5.01 5.60
N GLU A 80 10.25 -4.86 6.09
CA GLU A 80 11.42 -4.59 5.26
C GLU A 80 11.82 -5.78 4.38
N HIS A 81 11.31 -6.97 4.67
CA HIS A 81 11.59 -8.20 3.93
C HIS A 81 10.45 -8.62 3.00
N TYR A 82 9.36 -7.85 2.96
CA TYR A 82 8.19 -8.19 2.17
C TYR A 82 8.20 -7.53 0.79
N TYR A 83 7.65 -8.28 -0.15
CA TYR A 83 7.28 -7.82 -1.48
C TYR A 83 5.79 -8.14 -1.70
N LYS A 84 5.06 -7.21 -2.32
CA LYS A 84 3.66 -7.44 -2.73
C LYS A 84 3.66 -8.10 -4.09
N THR A 85 2.80 -9.08 -4.30
CA THR A 85 2.49 -9.59 -5.63
C THR A 85 1.74 -8.50 -6.42
N VAL A 86 2.17 -8.24 -7.67
CA VAL A 86 1.50 -7.29 -8.55
C VAL A 86 0.28 -7.91 -9.22
N ASN A 87 0.00 -9.16 -8.87
CA ASN A 87 -1.08 -9.98 -9.43
C ASN A 87 -0.95 -10.18 -10.95
N ILE A 88 0.30 -10.17 -11.43
CA ILE A 88 0.70 -10.55 -12.80
C ILE A 88 1.68 -11.70 -12.72
N TYR A 89 1.35 -12.81 -13.38
CA TYR A 89 2.15 -14.02 -13.38
C TYR A 89 2.41 -14.50 -14.81
N LYS A 90 3.62 -15.01 -15.06
CA LYS A 90 3.97 -15.73 -16.27
C LYS A 90 4.11 -17.20 -15.90
N PHE A 91 3.27 -18.03 -16.47
CA PHE A 91 3.29 -19.47 -16.28
C PHE A 91 3.70 -20.15 -17.60
N SER A 92 4.78 -20.92 -17.55
CA SER A 92 5.07 -21.81 -18.66
C SER A 92 4.01 -22.91 -18.74
N LYS A 93 3.78 -23.43 -19.94
CA LYS A 93 2.94 -24.60 -20.14
C LYS A 93 3.39 -25.76 -19.26
N HIS A 94 4.69 -26.02 -19.19
CA HIS A 94 5.27 -27.05 -18.35
C HIS A 94 4.90 -26.89 -16.86
N PHE A 95 5.08 -25.68 -16.32
CA PHE A 95 4.68 -25.39 -14.93
C PHE A 95 3.19 -25.60 -14.71
N SER A 96 2.35 -25.15 -15.65
CA SER A 96 0.90 -25.33 -15.59
C SER A 96 0.52 -26.83 -15.58
N GLU A 97 1.11 -27.65 -16.44
CA GLU A 97 0.84 -29.08 -16.56
C GLU A 97 1.34 -29.89 -15.34
N THR A 98 2.54 -29.57 -14.84
CA THR A 98 3.22 -30.41 -13.84
C THR A 98 3.01 -29.94 -12.40
N ARG A 99 2.66 -28.66 -12.20
CA ARG A 99 2.49 -28.06 -10.88
C ARG A 99 1.14 -27.39 -10.71
N TYR A 100 0.89 -26.30 -11.44
CA TYR A 100 -0.19 -25.39 -11.07
C TYR A 100 -1.58 -26.04 -11.19
N VAL A 101 -1.94 -26.63 -12.32
CA VAL A 101 -3.27 -27.23 -12.55
C VAL A 101 -3.51 -28.44 -11.65
N PRO A 102 -2.56 -29.40 -11.48
CA PRO A 102 -2.75 -30.50 -10.53
C PRO A 102 -2.99 -30.03 -9.09
N PHE A 103 -2.26 -29.01 -8.63
CA PHE A 103 -2.48 -28.45 -7.28
C PHE A 103 -3.77 -27.63 -7.20
N LEU A 104 -4.16 -26.92 -8.26
CA LEU A 104 -5.44 -26.21 -8.34
C LEU A 104 -6.62 -27.18 -8.21
N ASP A 105 -6.61 -28.27 -8.96
CA ASP A 105 -7.66 -29.31 -8.91
C ASP A 105 -7.70 -29.96 -7.53
N ALA A 106 -6.56 -30.36 -6.97
CA ALA A 106 -6.48 -30.96 -5.64
C ALA A 106 -6.98 -30.01 -4.54
N TYR A 107 -6.58 -28.74 -4.60
CA TYR A 107 -6.99 -27.71 -3.64
C TYR A 107 -8.50 -27.46 -3.72
N SER A 108 -9.03 -27.28 -4.91
CA SER A 108 -10.46 -27.09 -5.17
C SER A 108 -11.31 -28.26 -4.64
N MET A 109 -10.85 -29.50 -4.85
CA MET A 109 -11.53 -30.71 -4.36
C MET A 109 -11.48 -30.83 -2.83
N ALA A 110 -10.39 -30.44 -2.19
CA ALA A 110 -10.18 -30.65 -0.76
C ALA A 110 -10.73 -29.51 0.11
N LEU A 111 -10.62 -28.26 -0.33
CA LEU A 111 -10.90 -27.06 0.46
C LEU A 111 -11.99 -26.16 -0.15
N GLY A 112 -12.46 -26.47 -1.35
CA GLY A 112 -13.48 -25.70 -2.05
C GLY A 112 -12.92 -24.55 -2.88
N ASN A 113 -13.83 -23.73 -3.42
CA ASN A 113 -13.52 -22.75 -4.45
C ASN A 113 -13.52 -21.27 -3.95
N ASN A 114 -13.79 -21.05 -2.66
CA ASN A 114 -13.96 -19.70 -2.10
C ASN A 114 -12.65 -19.10 -1.55
N GLU A 115 -11.51 -19.50 -2.10
CA GLU A 115 -10.20 -19.00 -1.71
C GLU A 115 -9.52 -18.27 -2.87
N TYR A 116 -8.51 -17.46 -2.54
CA TYR A 116 -7.67 -16.85 -3.55
C TYR A 116 -6.78 -17.87 -4.24
N TYR A 117 -6.60 -17.76 -5.55
CA TYR A 117 -5.80 -18.70 -6.34
C TYR A 117 -4.31 -18.74 -5.94
N GLU A 118 -3.81 -17.69 -5.29
CA GLU A 118 -2.47 -17.64 -4.73
C GLU A 118 -2.26 -18.63 -3.58
N GLN A 119 -3.33 -19.14 -2.97
CA GLN A 119 -3.22 -20.24 -2.01
C GLN A 119 -2.65 -21.50 -2.65
N VAL A 120 -2.90 -21.71 -3.93
CA VAL A 120 -2.29 -22.79 -4.71
C VAL A 120 -0.79 -22.54 -4.86
N LEU A 121 -0.40 -21.32 -5.23
CA LEU A 121 1.02 -20.93 -5.31
C LEU A 121 1.73 -21.06 -3.96
N ARG A 122 1.02 -20.74 -2.87
CA ARG A 122 1.54 -20.93 -1.51
C ARG A 122 1.88 -22.38 -1.20
N VAL A 123 1.07 -23.33 -1.65
CA VAL A 123 1.36 -24.76 -1.47
C VAL A 123 2.51 -25.19 -2.36
N ILE A 124 2.55 -24.73 -3.60
CA ILE A 124 3.63 -25.01 -4.55
C ILE A 124 4.98 -24.47 -4.03
N ALA A 125 4.98 -23.27 -3.44
CA ALA A 125 6.20 -22.69 -2.86
C ALA A 125 6.79 -23.49 -1.68
N MET A 126 6.08 -24.46 -1.13
CA MET A 126 6.59 -25.37 -0.10
C MET A 126 7.34 -26.58 -0.68
N LEU A 127 7.33 -26.77 -1.99
CA LEU A 127 8.08 -27.83 -2.66
C LEU A 127 9.58 -27.52 -2.66
N ASP A 128 10.43 -28.53 -2.74
CA ASP A 128 11.88 -28.38 -2.84
C ASP A 128 12.28 -27.61 -4.10
N ASP A 129 11.54 -27.78 -5.19
CA ASP A 129 11.69 -27.04 -6.44
C ASP A 129 10.32 -26.53 -6.91
N PRO A 130 9.93 -25.31 -6.52
CA PRO A 130 8.63 -24.74 -6.89
C PRO A 130 8.57 -24.22 -8.34
N GLU A 131 9.70 -24.14 -9.06
CA GLU A 131 9.84 -23.67 -10.44
C GLU A 131 9.41 -22.22 -10.70
N ILE A 132 8.80 -21.53 -9.74
CA ILE A 132 8.39 -20.14 -9.85
C ILE A 132 9.38 -19.20 -9.17
N LYS A 133 9.78 -18.14 -9.88
CA LYS A 133 10.72 -17.12 -9.38
C LYS A 133 10.02 -15.76 -9.28
N ALA A 134 10.55 -14.90 -8.43
CA ALA A 134 10.10 -13.52 -8.36
C ALA A 134 10.78 -12.67 -9.45
N LYS A 135 10.00 -11.81 -10.10
CA LYS A 135 10.50 -10.71 -10.93
C LYS A 135 10.18 -9.40 -10.23
N LYS A 136 11.20 -8.73 -9.73
CA LYS A 136 11.06 -7.45 -9.03
C LYS A 136 10.86 -6.31 -10.02
N LEU A 137 9.88 -5.46 -9.77
CA LEU A 137 9.78 -4.16 -10.40
C LEU A 137 10.89 -3.22 -9.88
N ASN A 138 11.21 -2.22 -10.66
CA ASN A 138 12.22 -1.22 -10.33
C ASN A 138 11.70 0.18 -10.71
N GLY A 139 10.63 0.61 -10.03
CA GLY A 139 10.04 1.93 -10.22
C GLY A 139 9.05 2.05 -11.40
N GLN A 140 8.66 0.94 -12.03
CA GLN A 140 7.55 0.94 -12.99
C GLN A 140 6.24 1.25 -12.24
N ARG A 141 5.37 2.08 -12.84
CA ARG A 141 4.12 2.48 -12.22
C ARG A 141 3.05 1.40 -12.40
N TRP A 142 2.42 1.06 -11.30
CA TRP A 142 1.25 0.19 -11.23
C TRP A 142 0.42 0.55 -10.00
N TYR A 143 -0.84 0.18 -10.00
CA TYR A 143 -1.73 0.34 -8.84
C TYR A 143 -2.85 -0.69 -8.87
N GLU A 144 -3.29 -1.19 -7.72
CA GLU A 144 -4.43 -2.08 -7.52
C GLU A 144 -5.62 -1.24 -7.05
N ILE A 145 -6.80 -1.48 -7.61
CA ILE A 145 -8.00 -0.66 -7.39
C ILE A 145 -9.05 -1.52 -6.70
N ASP A 146 -9.08 -1.47 -5.38
CA ASP A 146 -10.02 -2.22 -4.55
C ASP A 146 -11.26 -1.38 -4.18
N ASP A 147 -11.10 -0.08 -4.07
CA ASP A 147 -12.17 0.83 -3.68
C ASP A 147 -12.14 2.18 -4.42
N ILE A 148 -13.08 3.07 -4.08
CA ILE A 148 -13.19 4.40 -4.69
C ILE A 148 -12.00 5.31 -4.37
N GLN A 149 -11.32 5.11 -3.24
CA GLN A 149 -10.12 5.85 -2.89
C GLN A 149 -8.94 5.41 -3.74
N ASP A 150 -8.82 4.14 -4.00
CA ASP A 150 -7.79 3.58 -4.88
C ASP A 150 -7.98 4.06 -6.31
N LEU A 151 -9.22 4.11 -6.79
CA LEU A 151 -9.54 4.70 -8.09
C LEU A 151 -9.08 6.15 -8.18
N ASP A 152 -9.36 6.98 -7.18
CA ASP A 152 -8.94 8.38 -7.14
C ASP A 152 -7.40 8.54 -7.13
N ILE A 153 -6.69 7.63 -6.42
CA ILE A 153 -5.24 7.59 -6.43
C ILE A 153 -4.70 7.17 -7.80
N ALA A 154 -5.25 6.11 -8.38
CA ALA A 154 -4.87 5.63 -9.69
C ALA A 154 -5.10 6.70 -10.77
N GLU A 155 -6.25 7.38 -10.77
CA GLU A 155 -6.54 8.51 -11.65
C GLU A 155 -5.52 9.66 -11.50
N SER A 156 -5.07 9.94 -10.28
CA SER A 156 -4.05 10.96 -10.04
C SER A 156 -2.66 10.52 -10.51
N MET A 157 -2.33 9.24 -10.31
CA MET A 157 -1.04 8.65 -10.67
C MET A 157 -0.85 8.54 -12.18
N PHE A 158 -1.92 8.17 -12.91
CA PHE A 158 -1.90 7.94 -14.36
C PHE A 158 -2.46 9.11 -15.17
N ALA A 159 -2.81 10.23 -14.53
CA ALA A 159 -3.23 11.44 -15.24
C ALA A 159 -2.12 12.00 -16.13
N ASP A 160 -2.52 12.63 -17.22
CA ASP A 160 -1.63 13.46 -18.03
C ASP A 160 -1.04 14.61 -17.23
N ASP A 161 0.15 15.06 -17.60
CA ASP A 161 0.92 16.04 -16.80
C ASP A 161 0.17 17.34 -16.51
N ASP A 162 -0.66 17.82 -17.45
CA ASP A 162 -1.50 19.02 -17.30
C ASP A 162 -2.65 18.85 -16.30
N LEU A 163 -3.16 17.65 -16.14
CA LEU A 163 -4.26 17.36 -15.19
C LEU A 163 -3.77 16.86 -13.82
N ARG A 164 -2.56 16.29 -13.80
CA ARG A 164 -2.00 15.69 -12.57
C ARG A 164 -1.87 16.69 -11.42
N LEU A 165 -1.41 17.91 -11.73
CA LEU A 165 -1.25 18.95 -10.71
C LEU A 165 -2.58 19.31 -10.07
N ASP A 166 -3.62 19.52 -10.86
CA ASP A 166 -4.96 19.87 -10.36
C ASP A 166 -5.54 18.73 -9.48
N LYS A 167 -5.38 17.49 -9.93
CA LYS A 167 -5.82 16.31 -9.15
C LYS A 167 -5.08 16.21 -7.82
N LEU A 168 -3.77 16.37 -7.79
CA LEU A 168 -2.98 16.33 -6.57
C LEU A 168 -3.31 17.50 -5.62
N GLN A 169 -3.50 18.71 -6.14
CA GLN A 169 -3.87 19.87 -5.33
C GLN A 169 -5.25 19.72 -4.69
N SER A 170 -6.21 19.12 -5.38
CA SER A 170 -7.57 18.91 -4.86
C SER A 170 -7.64 17.96 -3.67
N ARG A 171 -6.63 17.11 -3.48
CA ARG A 171 -6.57 16.13 -2.38
C ARG A 171 -6.29 16.73 -1.00
N TYR A 172 -5.63 17.88 -0.92
CA TYR A 172 -5.24 18.55 0.32
C TYR A 172 -4.49 17.67 1.33
N GLY A 173 -3.58 16.82 0.87
CA GLY A 173 -2.78 15.93 1.71
C GLY A 173 -2.78 14.48 1.23
N GLY A 174 -2.30 13.58 2.08
CA GLY A 174 -2.16 12.17 1.74
C GLY A 174 -1.02 11.90 0.73
N TYR A 175 -0.10 12.84 0.57
CA TYR A 175 0.99 12.77 -0.41
C TYR A 175 2.05 11.71 -0.06
N TRP A 176 2.02 11.15 1.12
CA TRP A 176 2.82 9.99 1.50
C TRP A 176 2.54 8.74 0.63
N ARG A 177 1.41 8.71 -0.07
CA ARG A 177 1.08 7.67 -1.06
C ARG A 177 1.80 7.85 -2.40
N TYR A 178 2.53 8.93 -2.58
CA TYR A 178 3.29 9.26 -3.78
C TYR A 178 4.77 9.46 -3.42
N PRO A 179 5.50 8.39 -3.07
CA PRO A 179 6.85 8.51 -2.46
C PRO A 179 7.89 9.17 -3.37
N SER A 180 7.68 9.15 -4.67
CA SER A 180 8.56 9.83 -5.65
C SER A 180 8.20 11.30 -5.90
N MET A 181 7.07 11.79 -5.34
CA MET A 181 6.61 13.16 -5.54
C MET A 181 7.42 14.14 -4.67
N LEU A 182 7.88 15.23 -5.29
CA LEU A 182 8.47 16.37 -4.56
C LEU A 182 7.35 17.34 -4.17
N ASP A 183 7.02 17.36 -2.87
CA ASP A 183 5.98 18.23 -2.33
C ASP A 183 6.57 19.60 -1.95
N PHE A 184 6.18 20.65 -2.68
CA PHE A 184 6.48 22.05 -2.38
C PHE A 184 5.27 22.83 -1.85
N CYS A 185 4.14 22.15 -1.63
CA CYS A 185 2.90 22.79 -1.15
C CYS A 185 2.86 22.90 0.37
N TYR A 186 3.22 21.84 1.07
CA TYR A 186 3.21 21.82 2.52
C TYR A 186 4.58 22.08 3.12
N LEU A 187 4.67 23.19 3.87
CA LEU A 187 5.89 23.59 4.57
C LEU A 187 6.03 22.81 5.88
N VAL A 188 6.45 21.56 5.77
CA VAL A 188 6.75 20.73 6.94
C VAL A 188 8.18 20.93 7.40
N ASN A 189 8.40 20.87 8.72
CA ASN A 189 9.74 20.93 9.27
C ASN A 189 10.43 19.55 9.08
N PRO A 190 11.46 19.42 8.24
CA PRO A 190 12.12 18.14 7.97
C PRO A 190 12.92 17.61 9.17
N TYR A 191 13.14 18.44 10.20
CA TYR A 191 13.85 18.07 11.43
C TYR A 191 12.92 17.72 12.59
N PHE A 192 11.61 17.68 12.36
CA PHE A 192 10.60 17.35 13.34
C PHE A 192 9.76 16.16 12.85
N PRO A 193 9.37 15.23 13.74
CA PRO A 193 9.69 15.17 15.17
C PRO A 193 11.11 14.66 15.44
N PRO A 194 11.75 15.12 16.54
CA PRO A 194 13.06 14.61 16.94
C PRO A 194 12.99 13.16 17.39
N ARG A 195 14.09 12.41 17.25
CA ARG A 195 14.14 10.98 17.54
C ARG A 195 13.59 10.62 18.92
N LYS A 196 13.92 11.40 19.94
CA LYS A 196 13.43 11.19 21.31
C LYS A 196 11.89 11.20 21.38
N LEU A 197 11.23 12.13 20.68
CA LEU A 197 9.77 12.21 20.65
C LEU A 197 9.17 10.98 19.95
N ILE A 198 9.76 10.55 18.84
CA ILE A 198 9.33 9.34 18.14
C ILE A 198 9.41 8.11 19.06
N ASP A 199 10.54 7.95 19.76
CA ASP A 199 10.76 6.80 20.65
C ASP A 199 9.80 6.83 21.86
N GLU A 200 9.52 8.01 22.42
CA GLU A 200 8.56 8.19 23.52
C GLU A 200 7.11 7.86 23.06
N MET A 201 6.72 8.33 21.87
CA MET A 201 5.41 7.99 21.30
C MET A 201 5.28 6.50 21.02
N ARG A 202 6.30 5.86 20.46
CA ARG A 202 6.31 4.40 20.25
C ARG A 202 6.16 3.62 21.55
N ALA A 203 6.88 4.00 22.59
CA ALA A 203 6.79 3.36 23.90
C ALA A 203 5.43 3.54 24.60
N SER A 204 4.71 4.59 24.26
CA SER A 204 3.41 4.94 24.86
C SER A 204 2.23 4.71 23.91
N PHE A 205 2.45 4.21 22.69
CA PHE A 205 1.46 4.19 21.60
C PHE A 205 0.15 3.54 22.00
N GLU A 206 0.18 2.33 22.58
CA GLU A 206 -1.02 1.60 22.98
C GLU A 206 -1.85 2.41 23.99
N ARG A 207 -1.20 3.01 24.98
CA ARG A 207 -1.88 3.86 25.98
C ARG A 207 -2.45 5.14 25.33
N LEU A 208 -1.71 5.79 24.43
CA LEU A 208 -2.17 6.99 23.75
C LEU A 208 -3.36 6.70 22.84
N LEU A 209 -3.39 5.52 22.23
CA LEU A 209 -4.48 5.10 21.35
C LEU A 209 -5.76 4.73 22.11
N THR A 210 -5.63 4.13 23.30
CA THR A 210 -6.76 3.56 24.04
C THR A 210 -7.36 4.49 25.10
N GLN A 211 -6.69 5.61 25.43
CA GLN A 211 -7.11 6.53 26.46
C GLN A 211 -7.58 7.87 25.88
N TYR A 212 -8.50 8.52 26.57
CA TYR A 212 -8.89 9.88 26.21
C TYR A 212 -7.72 10.86 26.45
N PRO A 213 -7.53 11.84 25.54
CA PRO A 213 -6.54 12.89 25.75
C PRO A 213 -6.95 13.83 26.88
N SER A 214 -5.97 14.57 27.39
CA SER A 214 -6.23 15.62 28.36
C SER A 214 -7.16 16.69 27.77
N GLY A 215 -8.03 17.22 28.60
CA GLY A 215 -8.93 18.31 28.20
C GLY A 215 -8.22 19.64 27.97
N MET A 216 -8.95 20.59 27.38
CA MET A 216 -8.44 21.92 27.00
C MET A 216 -7.77 22.67 28.17
N CYS A 217 -8.34 22.56 29.37
CA CYS A 217 -7.79 23.21 30.55
C CYS A 217 -6.34 22.80 30.85
N VAL A 218 -6.07 21.47 30.78
CA VAL A 218 -4.71 20.94 31.01
C VAL A 218 -3.78 21.35 29.87
N ASN A 219 -4.24 21.26 28.63
CA ASN A 219 -3.44 21.63 27.44
C ASN A 219 -3.08 23.12 27.48
N SER A 220 -4.02 24.01 27.84
CA SER A 220 -3.77 25.45 27.97
C SER A 220 -2.83 25.75 29.12
N LEU A 221 -2.91 25.01 30.25
CA LEU A 221 -2.00 25.16 31.37
C LEU A 221 -0.55 24.81 30.98
N LEU A 222 -0.37 23.68 30.29
CA LEU A 222 0.94 23.24 29.81
C LEU A 222 1.54 24.20 28.79
N ALA A 223 0.73 24.65 27.84
CA ALA A 223 1.15 25.64 26.85
C ALA A 223 1.51 26.99 27.51
N ALA A 224 0.69 27.46 28.43
CA ALA A 224 0.95 28.70 29.17
C ALA A 224 2.28 28.64 29.91
N ARG A 225 2.59 27.55 30.57
CA ARG A 225 3.87 27.31 31.23
C ARG A 225 5.06 27.31 30.25
N ASN A 226 4.87 26.70 29.09
CA ASN A 226 5.93 26.64 28.08
C ASN A 226 6.24 28.00 27.45
N PHE A 227 5.23 28.86 27.29
CA PHE A 227 5.35 30.19 26.68
C PHE A 227 5.45 31.34 27.68
N ASP A 228 5.48 31.03 28.96
CA ASP A 228 5.52 32.01 30.07
C ASP A 228 4.42 33.09 29.98
N VAL A 229 3.18 32.62 29.78
CA VAL A 229 1.98 33.45 29.72
C VAL A 229 0.94 32.96 30.70
N HIS A 230 -0.06 33.77 31.03
CA HIS A 230 -1.20 33.33 31.83
C HIS A 230 -2.07 32.34 31.04
N GLN A 231 -2.59 31.31 31.73
CA GLN A 231 -3.44 30.26 31.11
C GLN A 231 -4.68 30.85 30.40
N GLU A 232 -5.24 31.91 30.90
CA GLU A 232 -6.40 32.61 30.33
C GLU A 232 -6.09 33.32 29.00
N HIS A 233 -4.82 33.52 28.67
CA HIS A 233 -4.36 34.17 27.45
C HIS A 233 -3.97 33.19 26.35
N ILE A 234 -4.18 31.88 26.56
CA ILE A 234 -3.77 30.86 25.60
C ILE A 234 -4.91 29.91 25.26
N ILE A 235 -5.07 29.67 23.98
CA ILE A 235 -6.01 28.69 23.44
C ILE A 235 -5.18 27.68 22.65
N VAL A 236 -5.44 26.40 22.90
CA VAL A 236 -4.84 25.29 22.15
C VAL A 236 -5.91 24.65 21.30
N GLY A 237 -5.69 24.58 20.00
CA GLY A 237 -6.60 23.97 19.03
C GLY A 237 -5.96 22.85 18.24
N ASN A 238 -6.76 22.12 17.52
CA ASN A 238 -6.34 21.04 16.64
C ASN A 238 -5.94 21.58 15.26
N GLY A 239 -4.86 22.36 15.24
CA GLY A 239 -4.35 23.04 14.06
C GLY A 239 -4.91 24.45 13.86
N ALA A 240 -4.27 25.22 12.97
CA ALA A 240 -4.60 26.62 12.72
C ALA A 240 -6.02 26.83 12.16
N ALA A 241 -6.52 25.88 11.35
CA ALA A 241 -7.83 25.99 10.72
C ALA A 241 -8.98 26.06 11.76
N GLU A 242 -8.90 25.28 12.83
CA GLU A 242 -9.87 25.34 13.94
C GLU A 242 -9.85 26.69 14.63
N LEU A 243 -8.66 27.21 14.94
CA LEU A 243 -8.50 28.50 15.60
C LEU A 243 -8.96 29.67 14.72
N ILE A 244 -8.66 29.64 13.43
CA ILE A 244 -9.11 30.62 12.44
C ILE A 244 -10.64 30.60 12.36
N LYS A 245 -11.25 29.43 12.24
CA LYS A 245 -12.71 29.27 12.22
C LYS A 245 -13.34 29.88 13.47
N TYR A 246 -12.83 29.51 14.64
CA TYR A 246 -13.32 30.05 15.92
C TYR A 246 -13.24 31.58 16.01
N LEU A 247 -12.15 32.17 15.54
CA LEU A 247 -11.97 33.63 15.52
C LEU A 247 -12.93 34.30 14.54
N VAL A 248 -13.10 33.73 13.35
CA VAL A 248 -14.01 34.26 12.31
C VAL A 248 -15.46 34.24 12.78
N GLU A 249 -15.90 33.11 13.38
CA GLU A 249 -17.26 32.95 13.86
C GLU A 249 -17.64 33.91 15.01
N ARG A 250 -16.66 34.40 15.77
CA ARG A 250 -16.86 35.34 16.90
C ARG A 250 -16.52 36.77 16.57
N HIS A 251 -16.04 37.04 15.36
CA HIS A 251 -15.72 38.41 14.98
C HIS A 251 -16.98 39.18 14.58
N GLU A 252 -17.25 40.25 15.35
CA GLU A 252 -18.32 41.20 15.04
C GLU A 252 -17.73 42.29 14.12
N GLY A 253 -17.83 42.13 12.81
CA GLY A 253 -17.34 43.12 11.86
C GLY A 253 -17.07 42.57 10.47
N LYS A 254 -16.44 43.39 9.62
CA LYS A 254 -16.07 42.99 8.26
C LYS A 254 -14.68 42.36 8.27
N LEU A 255 -14.58 41.16 7.71
CA LEU A 255 -13.33 40.48 7.47
C LEU A 255 -12.94 40.62 5.99
N GLY A 256 -11.69 41.00 5.73
CA GLY A 256 -11.09 41.01 4.40
C GLY A 256 -10.30 39.72 4.18
N CYS A 257 -10.44 39.13 3.01
CA CYS A 257 -9.60 38.03 2.56
C CYS A 257 -8.77 38.47 1.36
N ILE A 258 -7.48 38.21 1.40
CA ILE A 258 -6.60 38.39 0.23
C ILE A 258 -6.76 37.13 -0.63
N ARG A 259 -7.07 37.32 -1.92
CA ARG A 259 -7.12 36.24 -2.91
C ARG A 259 -5.73 35.85 -3.35
#